data_d7378cf1003fa176080e93fa9e084408
#
_entry.id   d7378cf1003fa176080e93fa9e084408
#
_cell.length_a   1.000
_cell.length_b   1.000
_cell.length_c   1.000
_cell.angle_alpha   90.00
_cell.angle_beta   90.00
_cell.angle_gamma   90.00
#
_symmetry.space_group_name_H-M   'P 1'
#
loop_
_entity.id
_entity.type
_entity.pdbx_description
1 polymer ?
#
loop_
_entity_poly.entity_id
_entity_poly.type
_entity_poly.pdbx_seq_one_letter_code
_entity_poly.pdbx_strand_id
1 'polypeptide(L)'
;IKEDQYKLREIFLILKSFKLKLKKNFKYKYEISAVKNLICKMGVKLEYLELRDKHTLSKYCNKSNFKIFISYYYKKIRFIDNV
;
A
#
# COMPACT_ATOMS: atom_id res chain seq x y z
N ILE A 1 4.49 -6.17 20.61
CA ILE A 1 4.67 -5.02 21.50
C ILE A 1 4.05 -3.76 20.87
N LYS A 2 3.87 -2.74 21.66
CA LYS A 2 3.18 -1.53 21.24
C LYS A 2 3.84 -0.85 20.01
N GLU A 3 5.16 -0.78 20.01
CA GLU A 3 5.89 -0.14 18.89
C GLU A 3 5.63 -0.85 17.56
N ASP A 4 5.56 -2.18 17.59
CA ASP A 4 5.29 -2.96 16.39
C ASP A 4 3.87 -2.68 15.87
N GLN A 5 2.90 -2.62 16.77
CA GLN A 5 1.52 -2.31 16.40
C GLN A 5 1.39 -0.91 15.82
N TYR A 6 2.09 0.07 16.38
CA TYR A 6 2.08 1.43 15.83
C TYR A 6 2.64 1.48 14.42
N LYS A 7 3.74 0.77 14.18
CA LYS A 7 4.39 0.77 12.87
C LYS A 7 3.48 0.15 11.81
N LEU A 8 2.88 -0.99 12.11
CA LEU A 8 1.94 -1.66 11.21
C LEU A 8 0.73 -0.78 10.93
N ARG A 9 0.23 -0.12 11.96
CA ARG A 9 -0.90 0.79 11.81
C ARG A 9 -0.55 2.01 10.95
N GLU A 10 0.66 2.55 11.10
CA GLU A 10 1.10 3.68 10.27
C GLU A 10 1.15 3.31 8.80
N ILE A 11 1.65 2.12 8.48
CA ILE A 11 1.68 1.62 7.10
C ILE A 11 0.25 1.56 6.57
N PHE A 12 -0.68 1.00 7.32
CA PHE A 12 -2.08 0.92 6.93
C PHE A 12 -2.68 2.31 6.68
N LEU A 13 -2.40 3.27 7.56
CA LEU A 13 -2.92 4.64 7.43
C LEU A 13 -2.34 5.35 6.21
N ILE A 14 -1.06 5.12 5.90
CA ILE A 14 -0.45 5.65 4.68
C ILE A 14 -1.18 5.13 3.45
N LEU A 15 -1.46 3.82 3.41
CA LEU A 15 -2.17 3.21 2.29
C LEU A 15 -3.60 3.73 2.17
N LYS A 16 -4.29 3.89 3.29
CA LYS A 16 -5.64 4.45 3.30
C LYS A 16 -5.68 5.88 2.79
N SER A 17 -4.71 6.69 3.20
CA SER A 17 -4.58 8.06 2.73
C SER A 17 -4.34 8.10 1.23
N PHE A 18 -3.45 7.25 0.73
CA PHE A 18 -3.18 7.13 -0.69
C PHE A 18 -4.42 6.70 -1.47
N LYS A 19 -5.18 5.74 -0.94
CA LYS A 19 -6.42 5.28 -1.54
C LYS A 19 -7.44 6.42 -1.69
N LEU A 20 -7.57 7.25 -0.67
CA LEU A 20 -8.48 8.40 -0.73
C LEU A 20 -8.07 9.40 -1.80
N LYS A 21 -6.77 9.65 -1.96
CA LYS A 21 -6.27 10.49 -3.06
C LYS A 21 -6.62 9.89 -4.40
N LEU A 22 -6.40 8.59 -4.58
CA LEU A 22 -6.67 7.90 -5.83
C LEU A 22 -8.16 7.94 -6.20
N LYS A 23 -9.04 7.89 -5.20
CA LYS A 23 -10.48 8.00 -5.44
C LYS A 23 -10.87 9.40 -5.92
N LYS A 24 -10.15 10.42 -5.52
CA LYS A 24 -10.38 11.78 -5.98
C LYS A 24 -9.85 12.01 -7.39
N ASN A 25 -8.63 11.55 -7.64
CA ASN A 25 -7.97 11.68 -8.93
C ASN A 25 -7.00 10.52 -9.13
N PHE A 26 -7.32 9.63 -10.05
CA PHE A 26 -6.52 8.42 -10.27
C PHE A 26 -5.12 8.73 -10.82
N LYS A 27 -4.85 9.94 -11.28
CA LYS A 27 -3.50 10.36 -11.69
C LYS A 27 -2.51 10.30 -10.53
N TYR A 28 -2.97 10.33 -9.28
CA TYR A 28 -2.10 10.15 -8.12
C TYR A 28 -1.42 8.78 -8.08
N LYS A 29 -1.82 7.83 -8.94
CA LYS A 29 -1.13 6.54 -9.08
C LYS A 29 0.36 6.70 -9.43
N TYR A 30 0.72 7.80 -10.06
CA TYR A 30 2.13 8.09 -10.40
C TYR A 30 2.96 8.45 -9.16
N GLU A 31 2.33 8.69 -8.02
CA GLU A 31 3.02 8.94 -6.75
C GLU A 31 3.35 7.64 -6.00
N ILE A 32 3.08 6.48 -6.59
CA ILE A 32 3.31 5.19 -5.93
C ILE A 32 4.77 5.01 -5.50
N SER A 33 5.72 5.53 -6.27
CA SER A 33 7.14 5.45 -5.91
C SER A 33 7.44 6.21 -4.63
N ALA A 34 6.81 7.38 -4.44
CA ALA A 34 6.96 8.15 -3.22
C ALA A 34 6.37 7.42 -2.02
N VAL A 35 5.23 6.75 -2.20
CA VAL A 35 4.61 5.95 -1.16
C VAL A 35 5.48 4.76 -0.79
N LYS A 36 6.05 4.08 -1.78
CA LYS A 36 7.00 2.99 -1.56
C LYS A 36 8.20 3.44 -0.73
N ASN A 37 8.78 4.59 -1.08
CA ASN A 37 9.92 5.13 -0.35
C ASN A 37 9.56 5.46 1.09
N LEU A 38 8.39 6.05 1.30
CA LEU A 38 7.92 6.39 2.63
C LEU A 38 7.80 5.15 3.52
N ILE A 39 7.24 4.07 2.97
CA ILE A 39 7.08 2.81 3.68
C ILE A 39 8.43 2.16 3.96
N CYS A 40 9.33 2.15 2.97
CA CYS A 40 10.67 1.58 3.14
C CYS A 40 11.46 2.28 4.24
N LYS A 41 11.28 3.58 4.42
CA LYS A 41 11.94 4.34 5.48
C LYS A 41 11.48 3.95 6.89
N MET A 42 10.39 3.22 7.00
CA MET A 42 9.87 2.76 8.28
C MET A 42 10.56 1.50 8.80
N GLY A 43 11.59 1.02 8.10
CA GLY A 43 12.34 -0.14 8.57
C GLY A 43 11.72 -1.48 8.19
N VAL A 44 10.88 -1.51 7.18
CA VAL A 44 10.32 -2.76 6.65
C VAL A 44 10.95 -3.08 5.30
N LYS A 45 10.98 -4.35 4.94
CA LYS A 45 11.44 -4.79 3.63
C LYS A 45 10.23 -4.96 2.73
N LEU A 46 10.00 -4.01 1.86
CA LEU A 46 8.88 -4.03 0.94
C LEU A 46 9.11 -5.06 -0.16
N GLU A 47 8.16 -5.98 -0.33
CA GLU A 47 8.20 -6.97 -1.40
C GLU A 47 7.50 -6.45 -2.64
N TYR A 48 6.28 -5.95 -2.48
CA TYR A 48 5.57 -5.26 -3.56
C TYR A 48 4.53 -4.30 -3.00
N LEU A 49 4.17 -3.32 -3.81
CA LEU A 49 3.07 -2.41 -3.57
C LEU A 49 2.48 -2.08 -4.94
N GLU A 50 1.25 -2.53 -5.18
CA GLU A 50 0.65 -2.47 -6.51
C GLU A 50 -0.81 -2.08 -6.46
N LEU A 51 -1.26 -1.39 -7.52
CA LEU A 51 -2.68 -1.15 -7.77
C LEU A 51 -3.16 -2.21 -8.75
N ARG A 52 -4.27 -2.88 -8.41
CA ARG A 52 -4.84 -3.91 -9.26
C ARG A 52 -6.36 -3.84 -9.24
N ASP A 53 -6.96 -4.37 -10.29
CA ASP A 53 -8.41 -4.54 -10.36
C ASP A 53 -8.85 -5.47 -9.23
N LYS A 54 -9.87 -5.05 -8.46
CA LYS A 54 -10.30 -5.80 -7.28
C LYS A 54 -10.97 -7.14 -7.61
N HIS A 55 -11.39 -7.34 -8.86
CA HIS A 55 -12.05 -8.59 -9.29
C HIS A 55 -11.10 -9.49 -10.07
N THR A 56 -10.40 -8.92 -11.06
CA THR A 56 -9.56 -9.71 -11.98
C THR A 56 -8.10 -9.77 -11.57
N LEU A 57 -7.69 -8.92 -10.62
CA LEU A 57 -6.30 -8.75 -10.17
C LEU A 57 -5.37 -8.25 -11.28
N SER A 58 -5.93 -7.74 -12.38
CA SER A 58 -5.17 -7.16 -13.47
C SER A 58 -4.51 -5.85 -13.04
N LYS A 59 -3.32 -5.57 -13.58
CA LYS A 59 -2.68 -4.27 -13.39
C LYS A 59 -3.43 -3.15 -14.12
N TYR A 60 -4.30 -3.49 -15.03
CA TYR A 60 -5.17 -2.53 -15.73
C TYR A 60 -6.40 -2.29 -14.87
N CYS A 61 -6.40 -1.20 -14.15
CA CYS A 61 -7.47 -0.85 -13.23
C CYS A 61 -7.77 0.64 -13.34
N ASN A 62 -8.91 1.03 -12.79
CA ASN A 62 -9.34 2.41 -12.80
C ASN A 62 -9.84 2.85 -11.41
N LYS A 63 -10.25 4.11 -11.32
CA LYS A 63 -10.70 4.75 -10.08
C LYS A 63 -11.82 3.98 -9.37
N SER A 64 -12.68 3.30 -10.11
CA SER A 64 -13.87 2.65 -9.54
C SER A 64 -13.64 1.20 -9.13
N ASN A 65 -12.57 0.55 -9.59
CA ASN A 65 -12.41 -0.89 -9.38
C ASN A 65 -11.02 -1.32 -8.90
N PHE A 66 -10.24 -0.40 -8.35
CA PHE A 66 -8.90 -0.72 -7.88
C PHE A 66 -8.88 -1.10 -6.40
N LYS A 67 -7.86 -1.87 -6.04
CA LYS A 67 -7.41 -2.05 -4.66
C LYS A 67 -5.89 -1.90 -4.62
N ILE A 68 -5.39 -1.53 -3.45
CA ILE A 68 -3.95 -1.45 -3.20
C ILE A 68 -3.53 -2.77 -2.56
N PHE A 69 -2.59 -3.47 -3.17
CA PHE A 69 -2.04 -4.73 -2.67
C PHE A 69 -0.61 -4.48 -2.19
N ILE A 70 -0.31 -4.93 -0.99
CA ILE A 70 1.00 -4.76 -0.39
C ILE A 70 1.47 -6.06 0.25
N SER A 71 2.77 -6.31 0.13
CA SER A 71 3.43 -7.36 0.90
C SER A 71 4.78 -6.82 1.38
N TYR A 72 5.08 -7.04 2.64
CA TYR A 72 6.32 -6.59 3.23
C TYR A 72 6.73 -7.49 4.39
N TYR A 73 8.02 -7.45 4.72
CA TYR A 73 8.57 -8.15 5.86
C TYR A 73 8.90 -7.16 6.97
N TYR A 74 8.45 -7.49 8.17
CA TYR A 74 8.80 -6.75 9.36
C TYR A 74 9.23 -7.74 10.44
N LYS A 75 10.47 -7.61 10.92
CA LYS A 75 11.05 -8.53 11.91
C LYS A 75 10.91 -9.99 11.49
N LYS A 76 11.22 -10.28 10.23
CA LYS A 76 11.18 -11.63 9.63
C LYS A 76 9.79 -12.22 9.47
N ILE A 77 8.75 -11.45 9.74
CA ILE A 77 7.36 -11.87 9.51
C ILE A 77 6.84 -11.20 8.24
N ARG A 78 6.25 -11.99 7.37
CA ARG A 78 5.66 -11.49 6.13
C ARG A 78 4.22 -11.06 6.38
N PHE A 79 3.93 -9.82 6.03
CA PHE A 79 2.58 -9.25 6.11
C PHE A 79 2.05 -9.02 4.70
N ILE A 80 0.82 -9.45 4.46
CA ILE A 80 0.12 -9.26 3.19
C ILE A 80 -1.20 -8.58 3.52
N ASP A 81 -1.52 -7.53 2.77
CA ASP A 81 -2.78 -6.81 2.98
C ASP A 81 -3.29 -6.26 1.66
N ASN A 82 -4.57 -5.91 1.64
CA ASN A 82 -5.17 -5.16 0.54
C ASN A 82 -6.11 -4.11 1.11
N VAL A 83 -6.08 -2.96 0.48
CA VAL A 83 -6.83 -1.79 0.95
C VAL A 83 -7.76 -1.26 -0.14
#